data_b09cad8b864a9756092b4f07de6a60cf
#
_entry.id   b09cad8b864a9756092b4f07de6a60cf
#
_cell.length_a   1.000
_cell.length_b   1.000
_cell.length_c   1.000
_cell.angle_alpha   90.00
_cell.angle_beta   90.00
_cell.angle_gamma   90.00
#
_symmetry.space_group_name_H-M   'P 1'
#
loop_
_entity.id
_entity.type
_entity.pdbx_description
1 polymer ?
#
loop_
_entity_poly.entity_id
_entity_poly.type
_entity_poly.pdbx_seq_one_letter_code
_entity_poly.pdbx_strand_id
1 'polypeptide(L)'
;MQKEYIDKYYMTEVDTYDNSIYCHHAVMGDSVTEHSHKKGQFLYTEGGVVFLKTAEKSYFLPARHYIWIPPHVKHSIHPSSAEVVMRNLYFPKYETDTDFFDKVNIYPVNDLLIELIMFTNRWNGNIFPEEEPRYSIAKAFKLILPELSQTELPLALPYPKNDKLKQIITYLEQNIAENISFKSLAEHFD
;
A
#
# COMPACT_ATOMS: atom_id res chain seq x y z
N MET A 1 -13.22 9.40 -18.08
CA MET A 1 -13.03 8.28 -19.02
C MET A 1 -11.57 7.81 -19.11
N GLN A 2 -10.59 8.71 -19.27
CA GLN A 2 -9.15 8.34 -19.37
C GLN A 2 -8.55 7.83 -18.05
N LYS A 3 -9.02 8.29 -16.92
CA LYS A 3 -8.54 8.01 -15.57
C LYS A 3 -8.93 6.60 -15.07
N GLU A 4 -10.18 6.21 -15.25
CA GLU A 4 -10.69 4.88 -14.91
C GLU A 4 -10.02 3.77 -15.75
N TYR A 5 -9.59 4.11 -16.96
CA TYR A 5 -8.87 3.23 -17.88
C TYR A 5 -7.42 2.98 -17.43
N ILE A 6 -6.73 3.99 -16.89
CA ILE A 6 -5.34 3.87 -16.42
C ILE A 6 -5.29 3.00 -15.17
N ASP A 7 -6.17 3.21 -14.18
CA ASP A 7 -6.24 2.41 -12.96
C ASP A 7 -6.56 0.94 -13.25
N LYS A 8 -7.50 0.69 -14.15
CA LYS A 8 -7.89 -0.66 -14.54
C LYS A 8 -6.80 -1.40 -15.30
N TYR A 9 -6.07 -0.71 -16.17
CA TYR A 9 -4.96 -1.29 -16.95
C TYR A 9 -3.79 -1.70 -16.04
N TYR A 10 -3.38 -0.82 -15.13
CA TYR A 10 -2.33 -1.08 -14.15
C TYR A 10 -2.62 -2.31 -13.29
N MET A 11 -3.84 -2.41 -12.75
CA MET A 11 -4.24 -3.53 -11.91
C MET A 11 -4.27 -4.87 -12.67
N THR A 12 -4.60 -4.85 -13.95
CA THR A 12 -4.58 -6.04 -14.80
C THR A 12 -3.14 -6.51 -15.06
N GLU A 13 -2.19 -5.60 -15.23
CA GLU A 13 -0.80 -5.93 -15.53
C GLU A 13 -0.05 -6.60 -14.37
N VAL A 14 -0.35 -6.21 -13.12
CA VAL A 14 0.27 -6.80 -11.92
C VAL A 14 0.14 -8.31 -11.91
N ASP A 15 -1.03 -8.83 -12.28
CA ASP A 15 -1.38 -10.25 -12.19
C ASP A 15 -1.31 -11.01 -13.52
N THR A 16 -0.79 -10.39 -14.58
CA THR A 16 -0.70 -11.01 -15.90
C THR A 16 0.23 -12.23 -15.91
N TYR A 17 1.35 -12.16 -15.18
CA TYR A 17 2.36 -13.22 -15.13
C TYR A 17 2.59 -13.65 -13.67
N ASP A 18 2.32 -14.89 -13.36
CA ASP A 18 2.37 -15.39 -11.97
C ASP A 18 3.78 -15.37 -11.37
N ASN A 19 4.82 -15.57 -12.18
CA ASN A 19 6.23 -15.69 -11.74
C ASN A 19 7.05 -14.39 -11.84
N SER A 20 6.49 -13.34 -12.41
CA SER A 20 7.19 -12.05 -12.53
C SER A 20 7.12 -11.24 -11.23
N ILE A 21 8.12 -10.42 -10.99
CA ILE A 21 8.04 -9.31 -10.05
C ILE A 21 7.56 -8.08 -10.84
N TYR A 22 6.53 -7.38 -10.34
CA TYR A 22 6.03 -6.18 -11.02
C TYR A 22 6.45 -4.93 -10.26
N CYS A 23 7.00 -3.98 -10.98
CA CYS A 23 7.49 -2.72 -10.43
C CYS A 23 6.67 -1.56 -11.00
N HIS A 24 6.16 -0.69 -10.12
CA HIS A 24 5.42 0.49 -10.52
C HIS A 24 5.64 1.65 -9.56
N HIS A 25 6.26 2.71 -10.08
CA HIS A 25 6.52 3.94 -9.34
C HIS A 25 5.81 5.09 -10.03
N ALA A 26 4.92 5.78 -9.32
CA ALA A 26 4.12 6.85 -9.88
C ALA A 26 3.74 7.91 -8.85
N VAL A 27 3.53 9.13 -9.34
CA VAL A 27 2.84 10.15 -8.58
C VAL A 27 1.37 9.77 -8.50
N MET A 28 0.84 9.74 -7.29
CA MET A 28 -0.54 9.35 -7.04
C MET A 28 -1.45 10.58 -7.08
N GLY A 29 -2.07 10.83 -8.22
CA GLY A 29 -3.00 11.96 -8.38
C GLY A 29 -4.33 11.78 -7.63
N ASP A 30 -4.76 10.53 -7.39
CA ASP A 30 -6.06 10.18 -6.83
C ASP A 30 -6.05 8.88 -6.04
N SER A 31 -7.18 8.62 -5.37
CA SER A 31 -7.41 7.36 -4.66
C SER A 31 -7.51 6.17 -5.61
N VAL A 32 -6.92 5.05 -5.22
CA VAL A 32 -7.14 3.74 -5.85
C VAL A 32 -8.32 3.06 -5.15
N THR A 33 -9.35 2.73 -5.91
CA THR A 33 -10.56 2.08 -5.40
C THR A 33 -10.28 0.69 -4.84
N GLU A 34 -11.26 0.09 -4.17
CA GLU A 34 -11.10 -1.25 -3.60
C GLU A 34 -10.74 -2.29 -4.68
N HIS A 35 -9.64 -2.99 -4.45
CA HIS A 35 -9.09 -4.02 -5.33
C HIS A 35 -8.32 -5.06 -4.53
N SER A 36 -7.87 -6.09 -5.20
CA SER A 36 -6.91 -7.08 -4.69
C SER A 36 -6.06 -7.62 -5.84
N HIS A 37 -4.91 -8.18 -5.54
CA HIS A 37 -4.00 -8.80 -6.49
C HIS A 37 -3.46 -10.13 -5.96
N LYS A 38 -2.99 -11.01 -6.86
CA LYS A 38 -2.43 -12.32 -6.51
C LYS A 38 -1.03 -12.23 -5.89
N LYS A 39 -0.34 -11.11 -6.10
CA LYS A 39 1.02 -10.87 -5.59
C LYS A 39 0.98 -10.14 -4.27
N GLY A 40 1.97 -10.35 -3.41
CA GLY A 40 2.20 -9.50 -2.25
C GLY A 40 2.74 -8.14 -2.67
N GLN A 41 2.29 -7.05 -2.05
CA GLN A 41 2.70 -5.69 -2.37
C GLN A 41 3.55 -5.10 -1.27
N PHE A 42 4.73 -4.61 -1.65
CA PHE A 42 5.49 -3.64 -0.89
C PHE A 42 5.10 -2.24 -1.38
N LEU A 43 4.62 -1.40 -0.48
CA LEU A 43 4.24 -0.02 -0.78
C LEU A 43 4.99 0.94 0.16
N TYR A 44 5.80 1.81 -0.43
CA TYR A 44 6.48 2.92 0.23
C TYR A 44 6.02 4.24 -0.38
N THR A 45 5.99 5.33 0.42
CA THR A 45 5.49 6.63 -0.04
C THR A 45 6.46 7.76 0.28
N GLU A 46 6.49 8.75 -0.62
CA GLU A 46 7.22 10.01 -0.49
C GLU A 46 6.27 11.19 -0.71
N GLY A 47 6.61 12.35 -0.15
CA GLY A 47 5.86 13.59 -0.39
C GLY A 47 4.52 13.70 0.35
N GLY A 48 4.19 12.75 1.23
CA GLY A 48 2.96 12.78 2.01
C GLY A 48 2.68 11.46 2.70
N VAL A 49 1.42 11.28 3.06
CA VAL A 49 0.90 10.14 3.79
C VAL A 49 -0.10 9.39 2.92
N VAL A 50 -0.22 8.10 3.13
CA VAL A 50 -1.24 7.27 2.50
C VAL A 50 -2.10 6.59 3.57
N PHE A 51 -3.41 6.63 3.35
CA PHE A 51 -4.38 5.82 4.10
C PHE A 51 -4.70 4.58 3.28
N LEU A 52 -4.49 3.42 3.87
CA LEU A 52 -4.87 2.15 3.28
C LEU A 52 -6.03 1.57 4.08
N LYS A 53 -7.14 1.24 3.41
CA LYS A 53 -8.30 0.64 4.04
C LYS A 53 -8.45 -0.81 3.60
N THR A 54 -8.69 -1.68 4.57
CA THR A 54 -9.11 -3.07 4.36
C THR A 54 -10.50 -3.27 4.97
N ALA A 55 -11.09 -4.46 4.82
CA ALA A 55 -12.36 -4.79 5.46
C ALA A 55 -12.31 -4.71 7.00
N GLU A 56 -11.12 -4.85 7.60
CA GLU A 56 -10.95 -4.96 9.05
C GLU A 56 -10.34 -3.72 9.69
N LYS A 57 -9.46 -3.02 8.99
CA LYS A 57 -8.62 -1.96 9.56
C LYS A 57 -8.36 -0.85 8.56
N SER A 58 -8.17 0.35 9.08
CA SER A 58 -7.58 1.49 8.37
C SER A 58 -6.15 1.67 8.85
N TYR A 59 -5.20 1.69 7.92
CA TYR A 59 -3.79 1.89 8.18
C TYR A 59 -3.36 3.28 7.76
N PHE A 60 -2.53 3.90 8.58
CA PHE A 60 -1.91 5.19 8.30
C PHE A 60 -0.44 4.95 7.97
N LEU A 61 -0.05 5.14 6.71
CA LEU A 61 1.33 4.96 6.25
C LEU A 61 2.05 6.32 6.21
N PRO A 62 2.89 6.63 7.20
CA PRO A 62 3.64 7.88 7.23
C PRO A 62 4.89 7.81 6.38
N ALA A 63 5.54 8.96 6.17
CA ALA A 63 6.84 9.02 5.51
C ALA A 63 7.88 8.13 6.21
N ARG A 64 8.86 7.64 5.44
CA ARG A 64 9.93 6.74 5.91
C ARG A 64 9.44 5.41 6.49
N HIS A 65 8.23 4.97 6.09
CA HIS A 65 7.68 3.66 6.41
C HIS A 65 7.17 2.99 5.15
N TYR A 66 7.12 1.67 5.17
CA TYR A 66 6.44 0.90 4.14
C TYR A 66 5.36 0.03 4.76
N ILE A 67 4.37 -0.33 3.97
CA ILE A 67 3.38 -1.33 4.31
C ILE A 67 3.56 -2.55 3.41
N TRP A 68 3.50 -3.74 4.03
CA TRP A 68 3.36 -4.99 3.30
C TRP A 68 1.89 -5.38 3.25
N ILE A 69 1.40 -5.70 2.04
CA ILE A 69 0.03 -6.17 1.80
C ILE A 69 0.12 -7.58 1.22
N PRO A 70 -0.37 -8.60 1.93
CA PRO A 70 -0.38 -9.97 1.44
C PRO A 70 -1.19 -10.17 0.17
N PRO A 71 -0.93 -11.25 -0.60
CA PRO A 71 -1.78 -11.66 -1.71
C PRO A 71 -3.25 -11.74 -1.32
N HIS A 72 -4.14 -11.37 -2.24
CA HIS A 72 -5.61 -11.48 -2.13
C HIS A 72 -6.27 -10.61 -1.04
N VAL A 73 -5.54 -9.80 -0.31
CA VAL A 73 -6.13 -8.84 0.63
C VAL A 73 -6.82 -7.72 -0.14
N LYS A 74 -8.13 -7.57 0.05
CA LYS A 74 -8.90 -6.45 -0.50
C LYS A 74 -8.55 -5.16 0.21
N HIS A 75 -8.18 -4.14 -0.56
CA HIS A 75 -7.78 -2.85 0.00
C HIS A 75 -8.04 -1.70 -0.98
N SER A 76 -8.16 -0.49 -0.43
CA SER A 76 -8.15 0.77 -1.17
C SER A 76 -7.03 1.67 -0.65
N ILE A 77 -6.52 2.56 -1.50
CA ILE A 77 -5.38 3.43 -1.19
C ILE A 77 -5.80 4.88 -1.42
N HIS A 78 -5.61 5.73 -0.41
CA HIS A 78 -6.03 7.13 -0.43
C HIS A 78 -4.84 8.03 -0.06
N PRO A 79 -4.28 8.80 -1.01
CA PRO A 79 -3.19 9.73 -0.71
C PRO A 79 -3.71 10.96 0.03
N SER A 80 -2.86 11.55 0.88
CA SER A 80 -3.17 12.81 1.57
C SER A 80 -3.12 14.05 0.66
N SER A 81 -2.46 13.93 -0.49
CA SER A 81 -2.35 14.99 -1.50
C SER A 81 -2.05 14.40 -2.88
N ALA A 82 -2.23 15.20 -3.92
CA ALA A 82 -1.92 14.81 -5.30
C ALA A 82 -0.42 14.72 -5.62
N GLU A 83 0.46 15.04 -4.67
CA GLU A 83 1.91 15.04 -4.85
C GLU A 83 2.58 13.80 -4.24
N VAL A 84 1.81 12.91 -3.62
CA VAL A 84 2.33 11.67 -3.05
C VAL A 84 2.89 10.78 -4.14
N VAL A 85 4.15 10.40 -4.01
CA VAL A 85 4.79 9.41 -4.88
C VAL A 85 4.68 8.04 -4.22
N MET A 86 4.10 7.07 -4.92
CA MET A 86 4.08 5.68 -4.50
C MET A 86 5.20 4.90 -5.18
N ARG A 87 5.92 4.10 -4.39
CA ARG A 87 6.90 3.13 -4.83
C ARG A 87 6.38 1.74 -4.55
N ASN A 88 5.96 1.06 -5.59
CA ASN A 88 5.35 -0.26 -5.49
C ASN A 88 6.24 -1.35 -6.09
N LEU A 89 6.38 -2.43 -5.36
CA LEU A 89 6.96 -3.68 -5.84
C LEU A 89 5.98 -4.80 -5.50
N TYR A 90 5.60 -5.59 -6.49
CA TYR A 90 4.67 -6.71 -6.34
C TYR A 90 5.42 -8.01 -6.56
N PHE A 91 5.34 -8.89 -5.58
CA PHE A 91 6.11 -10.12 -5.54
C PHE A 91 5.20 -11.35 -5.60
N PRO A 92 5.55 -12.36 -6.40
CA PRO A 92 4.89 -13.66 -6.31
C PRO A 92 5.09 -14.27 -4.92
N LYS A 93 4.17 -15.15 -4.51
CA LYS A 93 4.37 -15.97 -3.31
C LYS A 93 5.37 -17.07 -3.63
N TYR A 94 6.41 -17.19 -2.79
CA TYR A 94 7.40 -18.27 -2.88
C TYR A 94 7.13 -19.32 -1.81
N GLU A 95 7.55 -20.55 -2.05
CA GLU A 95 7.47 -21.64 -1.04
C GLU A 95 8.32 -21.35 0.22
N THR A 96 9.33 -20.51 0.08
CA THR A 96 10.23 -20.08 1.16
C THR A 96 9.71 -18.87 1.94
N ASP A 97 8.53 -18.33 1.60
CA ASP A 97 7.96 -17.21 2.33
C ASP A 97 7.63 -17.60 3.78
N THR A 98 7.95 -16.73 4.71
CA THR A 98 7.66 -16.88 6.13
C THR A 98 6.32 -16.23 6.48
N ASP A 99 5.82 -16.46 7.69
CA ASP A 99 4.59 -15.87 8.24
C ASP A 99 4.62 -14.31 8.26
N PHE A 100 5.80 -13.72 8.12
CA PHE A 100 5.97 -12.28 7.94
C PHE A 100 5.13 -11.74 6.78
N PHE A 101 5.06 -12.49 5.68
CA PHE A 101 4.37 -12.11 4.46
C PHE A 101 2.86 -12.40 4.45
N ASP A 102 2.33 -13.01 5.51
CA ASP A 102 0.91 -13.36 5.61
C ASP A 102 0.06 -12.29 6.32
N LYS A 103 0.66 -11.18 6.77
CA LYS A 103 -0.03 -10.11 7.52
C LYS A 103 0.18 -8.74 6.90
N VAL A 104 -0.84 -7.90 6.99
CA VAL A 104 -0.72 -6.47 6.66
C VAL A 104 -0.06 -5.77 7.84
N ASN A 105 1.16 -5.27 7.65
CA ASN A 105 1.91 -4.59 8.69
C ASN A 105 2.71 -3.41 8.14
N ILE A 106 2.96 -2.42 9.01
CA ILE A 106 3.77 -1.24 8.70
C ILE A 106 5.11 -1.34 9.45
N TYR A 107 6.19 -1.04 8.72
CA TYR A 107 7.54 -1.07 9.24
C TYR A 107 8.32 0.19 8.85
N PRO A 108 9.26 0.66 9.69
CA PRO A 108 10.16 1.73 9.29
C PRO A 108 11.12 1.25 8.20
N VAL A 109 11.50 2.16 7.31
CA VAL A 109 12.59 1.91 6.36
C VAL A 109 13.92 2.37 6.94
N ASN A 110 14.95 1.54 6.79
CA ASN A 110 16.34 1.91 7.07
C ASN A 110 17.04 2.40 5.79
N ASP A 111 18.27 2.86 5.92
CA ASP A 111 19.01 3.43 4.81
C ASP A 111 19.23 2.42 3.67
N LEU A 112 19.48 1.15 3.98
CA LEU A 112 19.61 0.10 2.96
C LEU A 112 18.33 -0.07 2.15
N LEU A 113 17.16 -0.11 2.81
CA LEU A 113 15.88 -0.23 2.09
C LEU A 113 15.60 1.01 1.24
N ILE A 114 15.93 2.21 1.73
CA ILE A 114 15.79 3.45 0.95
C ILE A 114 16.62 3.37 -0.33
N GLU A 115 17.91 3.00 -0.23
CA GLU A 115 18.79 2.89 -1.38
C GLU A 115 18.30 1.84 -2.38
N LEU A 116 17.81 0.70 -1.91
CA LEU A 116 17.22 -0.33 -2.75
C LEU A 116 15.95 0.16 -3.45
N ILE A 117 15.05 0.86 -2.75
CA ILE A 117 13.86 1.47 -3.32
C ILE A 117 14.24 2.48 -4.43
N MET A 118 15.20 3.37 -4.14
CA MET A 118 15.69 4.35 -5.12
C MET A 118 16.36 3.67 -6.33
N PHE A 119 17.08 2.59 -6.10
CA PHE A 119 17.68 1.81 -7.17
C PHE A 119 16.61 1.23 -8.13
N THR A 120 15.46 0.79 -7.60
CA THR A 120 14.35 0.27 -8.40
C THR A 120 13.56 1.36 -9.15
N ASN A 121 13.78 2.64 -8.85
CA ASN A 121 13.02 3.76 -9.43
C ASN A 121 13.04 3.85 -10.97
N ARG A 122 14.06 3.31 -11.58
CA ARG A 122 14.21 3.21 -13.06
C ARG A 122 13.52 1.98 -13.66
N TRP A 123 12.94 1.11 -12.84
CA TRP A 123 12.24 -0.08 -13.29
C TRP A 123 10.74 0.19 -13.41
N ASN A 124 10.12 -0.34 -14.43
CA ASN A 124 8.67 -0.28 -14.62
C ASN A 124 8.19 -1.53 -15.33
N GLY A 125 7.05 -2.07 -14.91
CA GLY A 125 6.45 -3.27 -15.49
C GLY A 125 7.00 -4.58 -14.90
N ASN A 126 6.83 -5.65 -15.65
CA ASN A 126 7.22 -6.99 -15.23
C ASN A 126 8.73 -7.21 -15.35
N ILE A 127 9.29 -7.88 -14.36
CA ILE A 127 10.68 -8.35 -14.31
C ILE A 127 10.61 -9.87 -14.21
N PHE A 128 11.14 -10.56 -15.22
CA PHE A 128 11.07 -12.01 -15.33
C PHE A 128 12.31 -12.70 -14.74
N PRO A 129 12.19 -13.99 -14.32
CA PRO A 129 13.33 -14.75 -13.80
C PRO A 129 14.54 -14.79 -14.72
N GLU A 130 14.32 -14.70 -16.02
CA GLU A 130 15.36 -14.70 -17.06
C GLU A 130 16.11 -13.37 -17.16
N GLU A 131 15.57 -12.30 -16.53
CA GLU A 131 16.19 -10.96 -16.54
C GLU A 131 17.19 -10.78 -15.40
N GLU A 132 18.19 -11.65 -15.35
CA GLU A 132 19.32 -11.47 -14.43
C GLU A 132 20.18 -10.26 -14.85
N PRO A 133 20.71 -9.45 -13.89
CA PRO A 133 20.62 -9.52 -12.41
C PRO A 133 19.40 -8.82 -11.80
N ARG A 134 18.52 -8.19 -12.59
CA ARG A 134 17.39 -7.39 -12.08
C ARG A 134 16.46 -8.21 -11.21
N TYR A 135 16.08 -9.40 -11.67
CA TYR A 135 15.20 -10.30 -10.93
C TYR A 135 15.82 -10.74 -9.60
N SER A 136 17.10 -11.09 -9.60
CA SER A 136 17.81 -11.49 -8.38
C SER A 136 17.88 -10.37 -7.36
N ILE A 137 18.11 -9.12 -7.77
CA ILE A 137 18.10 -7.96 -6.87
C ILE A 137 16.69 -7.75 -6.29
N ALA A 138 15.65 -7.77 -7.13
CA ALA A 138 14.28 -7.59 -6.69
C ALA A 138 13.83 -8.72 -5.76
N LYS A 139 14.22 -9.97 -6.04
CA LYS A 139 13.95 -11.11 -5.16
C LYS A 139 14.68 -10.99 -3.83
N ALA A 140 15.95 -10.59 -3.84
CA ALA A 140 16.72 -10.36 -2.62
C ALA A 140 16.12 -9.24 -1.78
N PHE A 141 15.59 -8.18 -2.41
CA PHE A 141 14.85 -7.11 -1.73
C PHE A 141 13.69 -7.69 -0.89
N LYS A 142 12.85 -8.57 -1.46
CA LYS A 142 11.78 -9.21 -0.71
C LYS A 142 12.31 -10.05 0.45
N LEU A 143 13.30 -10.90 0.16
CA LEU A 143 13.79 -11.88 1.13
C LEU A 143 14.46 -11.26 2.37
N ILE A 144 15.01 -10.04 2.25
CA ILE A 144 15.65 -9.36 3.38
C ILE A 144 14.65 -8.60 4.27
N LEU A 145 13.40 -8.38 3.82
CA LEU A 145 12.40 -7.62 4.58
C LEU A 145 12.18 -8.15 6.02
N PRO A 146 12.03 -9.45 6.27
CA PRO A 146 11.84 -9.97 7.63
C PRO A 146 12.98 -9.63 8.58
N GLU A 147 14.22 -9.60 8.10
CA GLU A 147 15.39 -9.29 8.91
C GLU A 147 15.50 -7.80 9.24
N LEU A 148 15.11 -6.95 8.29
CA LEU A 148 15.17 -5.49 8.44
C LEU A 148 13.97 -4.89 9.18
N SER A 149 12.91 -5.67 9.41
CA SER A 149 11.60 -5.18 9.87
C SER A 149 11.18 -5.84 11.19
N GLN A 150 12.03 -5.72 12.19
CA GLN A 150 11.83 -6.37 13.51
C GLN A 150 10.79 -5.68 14.39
N THR A 151 10.48 -4.40 14.14
CA THR A 151 9.56 -3.61 14.97
C THR A 151 8.39 -3.14 14.13
N GLU A 152 7.23 -3.75 14.34
CA GLU A 152 5.97 -3.31 13.74
C GLU A 152 5.53 -1.98 14.34
N LEU A 153 5.00 -1.09 13.50
CA LEU A 153 4.33 0.12 13.98
C LEU A 153 2.82 -0.14 14.06
N PRO A 154 2.22 0.00 15.24
CA PRO A 154 0.78 -0.21 15.42
C PRO A 154 -0.02 1.01 14.91
N LEU A 155 0.22 1.42 13.67
CA LEU A 155 -0.46 2.54 13.02
C LEU A 155 -1.72 2.07 12.26
N ALA A 156 -2.50 1.20 12.90
CA ALA A 156 -3.78 0.75 12.39
C ALA A 156 -4.89 1.11 13.36
N LEU A 157 -5.91 1.80 12.85
CA LEU A 157 -7.15 2.02 13.58
C LEU A 157 -8.12 0.91 13.21
N PRO A 158 -8.76 0.24 14.20
CA PRO A 158 -9.77 -0.74 13.91
C PRO A 158 -10.94 -0.07 13.16
N TYR A 159 -11.33 -0.67 12.04
CA TYR A 159 -12.49 -0.19 11.30
C TYR A 159 -13.78 -0.64 12.01
N PRO A 160 -14.71 0.24 12.32
CA PRO A 160 -15.89 -0.13 13.09
C PRO A 160 -16.77 -1.08 12.29
N LYS A 161 -17.32 -2.10 12.96
CA LYS A 161 -18.29 -3.02 12.37
C LYS A 161 -19.69 -2.39 12.31
N ASN A 162 -19.95 -1.42 13.15
CA ASN A 162 -21.23 -0.71 13.25
C ASN A 162 -21.36 0.31 12.11
N ASP A 163 -22.48 0.26 11.38
CA ASP A 163 -22.70 1.09 10.19
C ASP A 163 -22.85 2.59 10.54
N LYS A 164 -23.42 2.93 11.69
CA LYS A 164 -23.51 4.32 12.17
C LYS A 164 -22.10 4.87 12.41
N LEU A 165 -21.20 4.10 13.03
CA LEU A 165 -19.80 4.51 13.22
C LEU A 165 -19.03 4.63 11.91
N LYS A 166 -19.32 3.79 10.90
CA LYS A 166 -18.73 3.94 9.56
C LYS A 166 -19.15 5.25 8.90
N GLN A 167 -20.44 5.61 9.00
CA GLN A 167 -20.95 6.88 8.48
C GLN A 167 -20.29 8.08 9.17
N ILE A 168 -20.13 8.01 10.50
CA ILE A 168 -19.41 9.05 11.27
C ILE A 168 -17.97 9.21 10.79
N ILE A 169 -17.23 8.11 10.61
CA ILE A 169 -15.87 8.15 10.11
C ILE A 169 -15.82 8.77 8.70
N THR A 170 -16.70 8.32 7.80
CA THR A 170 -16.77 8.88 6.44
C THR A 170 -17.06 10.39 6.46
N TYR A 171 -17.96 10.83 7.30
CA TYR A 171 -18.28 12.25 7.48
C TYR A 171 -17.07 13.04 7.99
N LEU A 172 -16.35 12.52 8.99
CA LEU A 172 -15.15 13.17 9.53
C LEU A 172 -14.02 13.25 8.48
N GLU A 173 -13.83 12.17 7.69
CA GLU A 173 -12.83 12.15 6.61
C GLU A 173 -13.14 13.16 5.49
N GLN A 174 -14.42 13.35 5.16
CA GLN A 174 -14.86 14.33 4.14
C GLN A 174 -14.76 15.76 4.60
N ASN A 175 -14.81 16.00 5.92
CA ASN A 175 -14.83 17.33 6.53
C ASN A 175 -13.63 17.57 7.45
N ILE A 176 -12.50 16.92 7.18
CA ILE A 176 -11.30 16.94 8.03
C ILE A 176 -10.70 18.32 8.22
N ALA A 177 -10.94 19.25 7.30
CA ALA A 177 -10.51 20.63 7.39
C ALA A 177 -11.44 21.53 8.25
N GLU A 178 -12.61 21.00 8.65
CA GLU A 178 -13.59 21.75 9.44
C GLU A 178 -13.38 21.52 10.94
N ASN A 179 -13.76 22.52 11.73
CA ASN A 179 -13.66 22.43 13.18
C ASN A 179 -14.92 21.74 13.76
N ILE A 180 -14.97 20.40 13.66
CA ILE A 180 -16.12 19.59 14.07
C ILE A 180 -16.04 19.32 15.57
N SER A 181 -17.06 19.76 16.34
CA SER A 181 -17.19 19.41 17.74
C SER A 181 -17.94 18.08 17.95
N PHE A 182 -17.68 17.39 19.06
CA PHE A 182 -18.45 16.19 19.42
C PHE A 182 -19.96 16.48 19.54
N LYS A 183 -20.33 17.69 19.97
CA LYS A 183 -21.72 18.10 20.05
C LYS A 183 -22.38 18.18 18.68
N SER A 184 -21.73 18.86 17.72
CA SER A 184 -22.24 18.95 16.34
C SER A 184 -22.30 17.61 15.65
N LEU A 185 -21.35 16.72 15.95
CA LEU A 185 -21.33 15.35 15.43
C LEU A 185 -22.50 14.54 15.99
N ALA A 186 -22.77 14.61 17.28
CA ALA A 186 -23.93 13.95 17.90
C ALA A 186 -25.26 14.45 17.31
N GLU A 187 -25.43 15.78 17.17
CA GLU A 187 -26.63 16.39 16.58
C GLU A 187 -26.84 15.99 15.11
N HIS A 188 -25.76 15.70 14.37
CA HIS A 188 -25.83 15.29 12.96
C HIS A 188 -26.24 13.82 12.77
N PHE A 189 -25.89 12.96 13.73
CA PHE A 189 -26.08 11.50 13.63
C PHE A 189 -27.12 10.92 14.62
N ASP A 190 -27.81 11.74 15.42
CA ASP A 190 -28.96 11.32 16.24
C ASP A 190 -30.18 11.07 15.36
#